data_03274e4a9692c16efb1a13ec1e092a82
#
_entry.id   03274e4a9692c16efb1a13ec1e092a82
#
_cell.length_a   1.000
_cell.length_b   1.000
_cell.length_c   1.000
_cell.angle_alpha   90.00
_cell.angle_beta   90.00
_cell.angle_gamma   90.00
#
_symmetry.space_group_name_H-M   'P 1'
#
loop_
_entity.id
_entity.type
_entity.pdbx_description
1 polymer ?
#
loop_
_entity_poly.entity_id
_entity_poly.type
_entity_poly.pdbx_seq_one_letter_code
_entity_poly.pdbx_strand_id
1 'polypeptide(L)'
;MTAAAQEPPRDGEGDRAKRGGGGSPPTQRPVGYRARKLRRNLSLPERMLWQSLRLRPQGLKLRRQHPIGPYVVDFCCLSLRLVVEIDGTVHDMGDRSTRDDERTRFLKENGYRVLRVSGQRVMADATGTADAVAARAVRPHHRPADGPPPRTGEAL
;
A
#
# COMPACT_ATOMS: atom_id res chain seq x y z
N MET A 1 -23.86 47.56 63.31
CA MET A 1 -25.00 46.89 62.73
C MET A 1 -24.63 46.60 61.27
N THR A 2 -24.12 45.46 61.03
CA THR A 2 -23.46 45.07 59.77
C THR A 2 -24.22 43.92 59.17
N ALA A 3 -24.91 44.14 58.06
CA ALA A 3 -25.63 43.13 57.33
C ALA A 3 -24.64 42.36 56.45
N ALA A 4 -24.52 41.09 56.70
CA ALA A 4 -23.73 40.16 55.86
C ALA A 4 -24.50 39.88 54.59
N ALA A 5 -23.87 40.14 53.45
CA ALA A 5 -24.37 39.73 52.16
C ALA A 5 -24.04 38.26 51.92
N GLN A 6 -25.06 37.43 51.78
CA GLN A 6 -24.97 36.03 51.41
C GLN A 6 -24.87 35.94 49.90
N GLU A 7 -23.76 35.38 49.37
CA GLU A 7 -23.64 34.97 48.00
C GLU A 7 -24.48 33.70 47.75
N PRO A 8 -25.18 33.59 46.65
CA PRO A 8 -25.89 32.37 46.29
C PRO A 8 -24.92 31.33 45.74
N PRO A 9 -25.18 30.02 45.94
CA PRO A 9 -24.35 28.93 45.38
C PRO A 9 -24.44 28.88 43.86
N ARG A 10 -23.31 28.70 43.22
CA ARG A 10 -23.22 28.46 41.79
C ARG A 10 -23.44 26.96 41.53
N ASP A 11 -24.69 26.58 41.29
CA ASP A 11 -25.04 25.30 40.77
C ASP A 11 -24.81 25.31 39.25
N GLY A 12 -23.71 24.78 38.83
CA GLY A 12 -23.31 24.62 37.45
C GLY A 12 -22.72 23.24 37.19
N GLU A 13 -23.39 22.21 37.72
CA GLU A 13 -23.10 20.85 37.36
C GLU A 13 -23.73 20.54 36.01
N GLY A 14 -23.00 20.89 34.97
CA GLY A 14 -23.28 20.44 33.61
C GLY A 14 -23.08 18.96 33.50
N ASP A 15 -24.16 18.24 33.65
CA ASP A 15 -24.25 16.80 33.37
C ASP A 15 -23.88 16.55 31.90
N ARG A 16 -22.58 16.27 31.69
CA ARG A 16 -22.11 15.74 30.42
C ARG A 16 -22.53 14.29 30.37
N ALA A 17 -23.71 14.07 29.84
CA ALA A 17 -24.19 12.76 29.45
C ALA A 17 -23.07 12.02 28.70
N LYS A 18 -22.47 11.02 29.37
CA LYS A 18 -21.65 10.01 28.73
C LYS A 18 -22.52 9.32 27.69
N ARG A 19 -22.35 9.72 26.43
CA ARG A 19 -22.87 8.95 25.32
C ARG A 19 -22.30 7.55 25.44
N GLY A 20 -23.14 6.61 25.81
CA GLY A 20 -22.85 5.20 25.87
C GLY A 20 -22.29 4.79 24.52
N GLY A 21 -21.02 4.40 24.52
CA GLY A 21 -20.40 3.76 23.39
C GLY A 21 -21.07 2.44 23.14
N GLY A 22 -22.06 2.42 22.27
CA GLY A 22 -22.49 1.19 21.62
C GLY A 22 -21.24 0.63 20.94
N GLY A 23 -20.76 -0.52 21.42
CA GLY A 23 -19.63 -1.22 20.85
C GLY A 23 -19.95 -1.64 19.43
N SER A 24 -19.62 -0.78 18.48
CA SER A 24 -19.58 -1.19 17.08
C SER A 24 -18.54 -2.31 16.97
N PRO A 25 -18.82 -3.39 16.22
CA PRO A 25 -17.84 -4.43 15.99
C PRO A 25 -16.55 -3.80 15.50
N PRO A 26 -15.38 -4.39 15.74
CA PRO A 26 -14.09 -3.78 15.40
C PRO A 26 -14.09 -3.49 13.90
N THR A 27 -14.43 -2.28 13.55
CA THR A 27 -14.44 -1.78 12.18
C THR A 27 -13.01 -1.93 11.68
N GLN A 28 -12.81 -2.78 10.69
CA GLN A 28 -11.50 -2.94 10.06
C GLN A 28 -10.99 -1.54 9.73
N ARG A 29 -9.88 -1.17 10.36
CA ARG A 29 -9.34 0.18 10.21
C ARG A 29 -9.13 0.48 8.72
N PRO A 30 -9.58 1.63 8.23
CA PRO A 30 -9.50 1.97 6.81
C PRO A 30 -8.10 1.71 6.24
N VAL A 31 -8.02 1.19 5.02
CA VAL A 31 -6.76 0.83 4.36
C VAL A 31 -5.77 2.00 4.38
N GLY A 32 -6.28 3.24 4.27
CA GLY A 32 -5.48 4.45 4.39
C GLY A 32 -4.79 4.63 5.74
N TYR A 33 -5.42 4.19 6.85
CA TYR A 33 -4.79 4.21 8.17
C TYR A 33 -3.65 3.19 8.26
N ARG A 34 -3.85 1.98 7.71
CA ARG A 34 -2.81 0.95 7.62
C ARG A 34 -1.62 1.44 6.82
N ALA A 35 -1.87 2.06 5.66
CA ALA A 35 -0.83 2.63 4.82
C ALA A 35 -0.01 3.72 5.55
N ARG A 36 -0.65 4.59 6.34
CA ARG A 36 0.06 5.60 7.15
C ARG A 36 0.95 4.98 8.21
N LYS A 37 0.47 3.93 8.89
CA LYS A 37 1.26 3.21 9.90
C LYS A 37 2.46 2.51 9.26
N LEU A 38 2.26 1.84 8.14
CA LEU A 38 3.32 1.13 7.42
C LEU A 38 4.40 2.08 6.87
N ARG A 39 4.03 3.29 6.41
CA ARG A 39 5.02 4.30 5.99
C ARG A 39 6.00 4.70 7.07
N ARG A 40 5.64 4.58 8.34
CA ARG A 40 6.52 4.87 9.49
C ARG A 40 7.40 3.68 9.86
N ASN A 41 7.00 2.47 9.49
CA ASN A 41 7.63 1.21 9.88
C ASN A 41 8.10 0.42 8.66
N LEU A 42 8.82 1.08 7.75
CA LEU A 42 9.44 0.41 6.63
C LEU A 42 10.53 -0.56 7.11
N SER A 43 10.59 -1.74 6.52
CA SER A 43 11.71 -2.66 6.70
C SER A 43 13.02 -2.05 6.20
N LEU A 44 14.15 -2.63 6.58
CA LEU A 44 15.45 -2.12 6.16
C LEU A 44 15.59 -2.10 4.61
N PRO A 45 15.27 -3.17 3.87
CA PRO A 45 15.32 -3.13 2.40
C PRO A 45 14.39 -2.08 1.80
N GLU A 46 13.17 -1.94 2.34
CA GLU A 46 12.22 -0.91 1.85
C GLU A 46 12.78 0.50 2.04
N ARG A 47 13.41 0.79 3.18
CA ARG A 47 14.05 2.09 3.43
C ARG A 47 15.19 2.36 2.48
N MET A 48 16.06 1.37 2.27
CA MET A 48 17.22 1.49 1.38
C MET A 48 16.76 1.73 -0.06
N LEU A 49 15.84 0.94 -0.56
CA LEU A 49 15.30 1.10 -1.91
C LEU A 49 14.58 2.44 -2.07
N TRP A 50 13.82 2.86 -1.06
CA TRP A 50 13.13 4.15 -1.09
C TRP A 50 14.07 5.34 -1.20
N GLN A 51 15.23 5.32 -0.53
CA GLN A 51 16.21 6.39 -0.63
C GLN A 51 16.67 6.64 -2.07
N SER A 52 16.83 5.58 -2.85
CA SER A 52 17.17 5.67 -4.27
C SER A 52 15.97 6.00 -5.16
N LEU A 53 14.81 5.37 -4.94
CA LEU A 53 13.62 5.58 -5.74
C LEU A 53 13.02 6.99 -5.60
N ARG A 54 13.15 7.62 -4.43
CA ARG A 54 12.66 8.99 -4.19
C ARG A 54 13.38 10.04 -5.04
N LEU A 55 14.59 9.74 -5.51
CA LEU A 55 15.37 10.58 -6.40
C LEU A 55 14.86 10.55 -7.84
N ARG A 56 13.83 9.76 -8.11
CA ARG A 56 13.15 9.61 -9.39
C ARG A 56 14.10 9.19 -10.53
N PRO A 57 14.77 8.04 -10.42
CA PRO A 57 15.61 7.54 -11.49
C PRO A 57 14.80 7.47 -12.80
N GLN A 58 15.35 7.97 -13.89
CA GLN A 58 14.68 8.08 -15.20
C GLN A 58 13.29 8.77 -15.14
N GLY A 59 13.08 9.69 -14.21
CA GLY A 59 11.81 10.40 -14.03
C GLY A 59 10.70 9.59 -13.37
N LEU A 60 10.96 8.37 -12.91
CA LEU A 60 9.98 7.48 -12.31
C LEU A 60 9.48 8.02 -10.97
N LYS A 61 8.19 8.37 -10.90
CA LYS A 61 7.55 8.87 -9.68
C LYS A 61 6.83 7.75 -8.96
N LEU A 62 7.43 7.26 -7.89
CA LEU A 62 6.86 6.23 -7.01
C LEU A 62 6.28 6.82 -5.73
N ARG A 63 5.29 6.13 -5.19
CA ARG A 63 4.72 6.36 -3.86
C ARG A 63 4.98 5.12 -3.02
N ARG A 64 5.43 5.30 -1.79
CA ARG A 64 5.61 4.19 -0.83
C ARG A 64 4.33 3.88 -0.09
N GLN A 65 4.14 2.62 0.27
CA GLN A 65 3.01 2.11 1.04
C GLN A 65 1.68 2.70 0.56
N HIS A 66 1.37 2.38 -0.71
CA HIS A 66 0.21 2.92 -1.39
C HIS A 66 -0.98 1.96 -1.31
N PRO A 67 -2.17 2.44 -0.88
CA PRO A 67 -3.36 1.61 -0.85
C PRO A 67 -3.92 1.41 -2.27
N ILE A 68 -4.19 0.16 -2.64
CA ILE A 68 -4.89 -0.23 -3.87
C ILE A 68 -5.98 -1.22 -3.48
N GLY A 69 -7.24 -0.80 -3.52
CA GLY A 69 -8.35 -1.60 -3.00
C GLY A 69 -8.14 -1.98 -1.54
N PRO A 70 -8.27 -3.27 -1.16
CA PRO A 70 -8.07 -3.73 0.20
C PRO A 70 -6.58 -3.90 0.58
N TYR A 71 -5.66 -3.73 -0.36
CA TYR A 71 -4.24 -4.00 -0.18
C TYR A 71 -3.42 -2.71 -0.03
N VAL A 72 -2.28 -2.83 0.65
CA VAL A 72 -1.24 -1.81 0.66
C VAL A 72 0.00 -2.40 0.01
N VAL A 73 0.51 -1.74 -1.03
CA VAL A 73 1.69 -2.18 -1.79
C VAL A 73 2.91 -1.35 -1.38
N ASP A 74 4.11 -1.94 -1.45
CA ASP A 74 5.32 -1.28 -0.97
C ASP A 74 5.62 -0.01 -1.74
N PHE A 75 5.64 -0.10 -3.08
CA PHE A 75 5.80 1.06 -3.95
C PHE A 75 4.86 0.99 -5.15
N CYS A 76 4.35 2.16 -5.57
CA CYS A 76 3.43 2.26 -6.69
C CYS A 76 3.76 3.48 -7.57
N CYS A 77 3.89 3.27 -8.87
CA CYS A 77 3.86 4.31 -9.87
C CYS A 77 2.48 4.33 -10.54
N LEU A 78 1.68 5.34 -10.23
CA LEU A 78 0.30 5.42 -10.72
C LEU A 78 0.24 5.66 -12.24
N SER A 79 1.12 6.50 -12.77
CA SER A 79 1.15 6.83 -14.21
C SER A 79 1.44 5.61 -15.09
N LEU A 80 2.27 4.68 -14.60
CA LEU A 80 2.63 3.47 -15.32
C LEU A 80 1.87 2.23 -14.84
N ARG A 81 0.98 2.39 -13.88
CA ARG A 81 0.29 1.28 -13.20
C ARG A 81 1.26 0.16 -12.79
N LEU A 82 2.39 0.57 -12.23
CA LEU A 82 3.44 -0.33 -11.78
C LEU A 82 3.44 -0.42 -10.26
N VAL A 83 3.41 -1.64 -9.76
CA VAL A 83 3.61 -1.99 -8.35
C VAL A 83 4.99 -2.63 -8.23
N VAL A 84 5.77 -2.21 -7.25
CA VAL A 84 7.04 -2.84 -6.88
C VAL A 84 6.90 -3.35 -5.46
N GLU A 85 7.11 -4.64 -5.27
CA GLU A 85 7.08 -5.33 -3.98
C GLU A 85 8.45 -5.88 -3.66
N ILE A 86 8.85 -5.71 -2.41
CA ILE A 86 10.09 -6.30 -1.92
C ILE A 86 9.74 -7.67 -1.34
N ASP A 87 10.30 -8.70 -1.95
CA ASP A 87 10.18 -10.05 -1.46
C ASP A 87 11.08 -10.21 -0.22
N GLY A 88 10.44 -10.39 0.93
CA GLY A 88 11.15 -10.61 2.18
C GLY A 88 11.90 -11.93 2.14
N THR A 89 13.14 -11.91 2.56
CA THR A 89 13.93 -13.13 2.74
C THR A 89 13.23 -14.07 3.71
N VAL A 90 12.81 -15.22 3.19
CA VAL A 90 12.75 -16.54 3.79
C VAL A 90 12.08 -16.71 5.16
N HIS A 91 11.29 -17.76 5.22
CA HIS A 91 10.74 -18.51 6.34
C HIS A 91 9.28 -18.24 6.71
N ASP A 92 8.40 -18.31 5.71
CA ASP A 92 7.03 -18.72 6.03
C ASP A 92 6.42 -19.46 4.83
N MET A 93 6.83 -20.69 4.70
CA MET A 93 6.25 -21.64 3.76
C MET A 93 4.98 -22.23 4.38
N GLY A 94 3.89 -21.53 4.28
CA GLY A 94 2.63 -22.06 4.73
C GLY A 94 1.46 -21.36 4.02
N ASP A 95 0.65 -20.72 4.75
CA ASP A 95 -0.65 -20.14 4.38
C ASP A 95 -0.57 -18.81 3.56
N ARG A 96 0.65 -18.30 3.30
CA ARG A 96 0.87 -17.05 2.57
C ARG A 96 0.71 -17.18 1.06
N SER A 97 0.90 -18.36 0.51
CA SER A 97 0.87 -18.60 -0.93
C SER A 97 -0.48 -18.20 -1.55
N THR A 98 -1.58 -18.65 -1.00
CA THR A 98 -2.92 -18.38 -1.53
C THR A 98 -3.31 -16.90 -1.45
N ARG A 99 -2.98 -16.22 -0.34
CA ARG A 99 -3.26 -14.79 -0.15
C ARG A 99 -2.39 -13.92 -1.05
N ASP A 100 -1.15 -14.31 -1.28
CA ASP A 100 -0.25 -13.61 -2.20
C ASP A 100 -0.70 -13.77 -3.64
N ASP A 101 -1.23 -14.93 -4.00
CA ASP A 101 -1.79 -15.19 -5.33
C ASP A 101 -3.07 -14.38 -5.56
N GLU A 102 -3.97 -14.34 -4.59
CA GLU A 102 -5.19 -13.51 -4.63
C GLU A 102 -4.85 -12.02 -4.76
N ARG A 103 -3.89 -11.54 -3.97
CA ARG A 103 -3.40 -10.17 -4.02
C ARG A 103 -2.81 -9.84 -5.39
N THR A 104 -1.94 -10.70 -5.90
CA THR A 104 -1.31 -10.52 -7.21
C THR A 104 -2.34 -10.54 -8.33
N ARG A 105 -3.31 -11.45 -8.27
CA ARG A 105 -4.41 -11.52 -9.23
C ARG A 105 -5.23 -10.24 -9.20
N PHE A 106 -5.66 -9.79 -8.03
CA PHE A 106 -6.40 -8.54 -7.86
C PHE A 106 -5.67 -7.34 -8.49
N LEU A 107 -4.37 -7.19 -8.23
CA LEU A 107 -3.57 -6.11 -8.79
C LEU A 107 -3.52 -6.18 -10.32
N LYS A 108 -3.32 -7.37 -10.89
CA LYS A 108 -3.29 -7.60 -12.35
C LYS A 108 -4.65 -7.32 -13.00
N GLU A 109 -5.75 -7.78 -12.42
CA GLU A 109 -7.11 -7.53 -12.89
C GLU A 109 -7.46 -6.03 -12.89
N ASN A 110 -6.89 -5.27 -11.95
CA ASN A 110 -7.00 -3.81 -11.89
C ASN A 110 -5.98 -3.08 -12.78
N GLY A 111 -5.30 -3.79 -13.67
CA GLY A 111 -4.40 -3.22 -14.66
C GLY A 111 -3.01 -2.86 -14.15
N TYR A 112 -2.63 -3.33 -12.96
CA TYR A 112 -1.29 -3.10 -12.42
C TYR A 112 -0.32 -4.19 -12.84
N ARG A 113 0.89 -3.79 -13.17
CA ARG A 113 2.04 -4.69 -13.27
C ARG A 113 2.66 -4.84 -11.89
N VAL A 114 2.99 -6.07 -11.51
CA VAL A 114 3.68 -6.34 -10.26
C VAL A 114 5.11 -6.75 -10.57
N LEU A 115 6.07 -5.99 -10.05
CA LEU A 115 7.49 -6.28 -10.11
C LEU A 115 7.97 -6.66 -8.70
N ARG A 116 8.42 -7.89 -8.55
CA ARG A 116 9.02 -8.35 -7.30
C ARG A 116 10.51 -8.17 -7.30
N VAL A 117 11.04 -7.68 -6.20
CA VAL A 117 12.47 -7.40 -5.99
C VAL A 117 12.92 -8.10 -4.71
N SER A 118 13.96 -8.89 -4.80
CA SER A 118 14.53 -9.56 -3.61
C SER A 118 15.10 -8.54 -2.64
N GLY A 119 14.73 -8.66 -1.35
CA GLY A 119 15.29 -7.84 -0.29
C GLY A 119 16.82 -7.98 -0.16
N GLN A 120 17.37 -9.17 -0.41
CA GLN A 120 18.82 -9.39 -0.43
C GLN A 120 19.50 -8.58 -1.53
N ARG A 121 18.90 -8.52 -2.73
CA ARG A 121 19.43 -7.71 -3.82
C ARG A 121 19.43 -6.23 -3.49
N VAL A 122 18.38 -5.75 -2.85
CA VAL A 122 18.30 -4.35 -2.38
C VAL A 122 19.38 -4.07 -1.36
N MET A 123 19.60 -4.97 -0.41
CA MET A 123 20.63 -4.81 0.62
C MET A 123 22.05 -4.82 0.04
N ALA A 124 22.28 -5.59 -1.02
CA ALA A 124 23.57 -5.64 -1.72
C ALA A 124 23.83 -4.36 -2.54
N ASP A 125 22.82 -3.89 -3.28
CA ASP A 125 22.91 -2.70 -4.14
C ASP A 125 21.52 -2.07 -4.33
N ALA A 126 21.16 -1.14 -3.46
CA ALA A 126 19.89 -0.43 -3.52
C ALA A 126 19.79 0.51 -4.72
N THR A 127 20.89 1.18 -5.08
CA THR A 127 20.91 2.12 -6.20
C THR A 127 20.79 1.41 -7.53
N GLY A 128 21.61 0.41 -7.78
CA GLY A 128 21.50 -0.40 -9.01
C GLY A 128 20.17 -1.15 -9.11
N THR A 129 19.58 -1.52 -7.97
CA THR A 129 18.24 -2.11 -7.94
C THR A 129 17.18 -1.08 -8.33
N ALA A 130 17.27 0.16 -7.85
CA ALA A 130 16.36 1.24 -8.23
C ALA A 130 16.47 1.58 -9.73
N ASP A 131 17.67 1.60 -10.28
CA ASP A 131 17.90 1.81 -11.72
C ASP A 131 17.32 0.67 -12.55
N ALA A 132 17.49 -0.58 -12.11
CA ALA A 132 16.88 -1.74 -12.77
C ALA A 132 15.34 -1.71 -12.73
N VAL A 133 14.75 -1.24 -11.63
CA VAL A 133 13.31 -1.01 -11.51
C VAL A 133 12.86 0.05 -12.51
N ALA A 134 13.57 1.18 -12.57
CA ALA A 134 13.26 2.25 -13.51
C ALA A 134 13.37 1.80 -14.98
N ALA A 135 14.42 1.09 -15.34
CA ALA A 135 14.61 0.54 -16.68
C ALA A 135 13.49 -0.44 -17.08
N ARG A 136 13.01 -1.25 -16.13
CA ARG A 136 11.87 -2.17 -16.38
C ARG A 136 10.53 -1.44 -16.41
N ALA A 137 10.40 -0.33 -15.68
CA ALA A 137 9.18 0.47 -15.67
C ALA A 137 8.88 1.07 -17.05
N VAL A 138 9.91 1.55 -17.73
CA VAL A 138 9.81 2.25 -19.02
C VAL A 138 9.63 1.29 -20.21
N ARG A 139 9.97 0.00 -20.05
CA ARG A 139 9.75 -0.96 -21.14
C ARG A 139 8.27 -1.08 -21.46
N PRO A 140 7.85 -0.84 -22.73
CA PRO A 140 6.48 -1.05 -23.11
C PRO A 140 6.08 -2.51 -22.86
N HIS A 141 4.90 -2.72 -22.28
CA HIS A 141 4.32 -4.03 -22.24
C HIS A 141 4.11 -4.53 -23.65
N HIS A 142 4.82 -5.59 -24.01
CA HIS A 142 4.27 -6.50 -24.98
C HIS A 142 3.09 -7.21 -24.27
N ARG A 143 1.90 -6.68 -24.47
CA ARG A 143 0.67 -7.38 -24.15
C ARG A 143 0.72 -8.64 -25.00
N PRO A 144 0.69 -9.86 -24.43
CA PRO A 144 0.43 -11.04 -25.27
C PRO A 144 -0.86 -10.73 -26.01
N ALA A 145 -0.82 -10.89 -27.32
CA ALA A 145 -2.01 -10.80 -28.13
C ALA A 145 -2.87 -12.03 -27.80
N ASP A 146 -3.63 -11.96 -26.72
CA ASP A 146 -4.74 -12.88 -26.44
C ASP A 146 -5.94 -12.45 -27.27
N GLY A 147 -5.75 -12.48 -28.59
CA GLY A 147 -6.84 -12.60 -29.50
C GLY A 147 -7.10 -14.10 -29.70
N PRO A 148 -8.34 -14.58 -29.63
CA PRO A 148 -8.65 -15.93 -30.06
C PRO A 148 -8.16 -16.12 -31.50
N PRO A 149 -7.62 -17.31 -31.85
CA PRO A 149 -7.18 -17.55 -33.23
C PRO A 149 -8.35 -17.31 -34.19
N PRO A 150 -8.12 -16.74 -35.35
CA PRO A 150 -9.18 -16.56 -36.33
C PRO A 150 -9.78 -17.94 -36.63
N ARG A 151 -11.08 -18.06 -36.46
CA ARG A 151 -11.81 -19.25 -36.88
C ARG A 151 -11.62 -19.37 -38.36
N THR A 152 -10.86 -20.36 -38.77
CA THR A 152 -10.81 -20.79 -40.16
C THR A 152 -12.22 -21.23 -40.53
N GLY A 153 -12.93 -20.37 -41.29
CA GLY A 153 -14.18 -20.72 -41.89
C GLY A 153 -13.95 -21.85 -42.89
N GLU A 154 -14.60 -22.97 -42.66
CA GLU A 154 -14.75 -23.99 -43.68
C GLU A 154 -15.45 -23.35 -44.89
N ALA A 155 -14.71 -23.29 -45.98
CA ALA A 155 -15.31 -23.07 -47.26
C ALA A 155 -15.73 -24.43 -47.83
N LEU A 156 -17.00 -24.58 -48.10
CA LEU A 156 -17.56 -25.61 -48.96
C LEU A 156 -17.13 -25.35 -50.41
#